data_75282d69dcefce2a56dd308d0fd061a1
#
_entry.id   75282d69dcefce2a56dd308d0fd061a1
#
_cell.length_a   1.000
_cell.length_b   1.000
_cell.length_c   1.000
_cell.angle_alpha   90.00
_cell.angle_beta   90.00
_cell.angle_gamma   90.00
#
_symmetry.space_group_name_H-M   'P 1'
#
loop_
_entity.id
_entity.type
_entity.pdbx_description
1 polymer ?
#
loop_
_entity_poly.entity_id
_entity_poly.type
_entity_poly.pdbx_seq_one_letter_code
_entity_poly.pdbx_strand_id
1 'polypeptide(L)'
;MKKGFVCVLSLLIVLSLFAACGKKESNDPASTNNAPASDTLSVETIGEALALKGEGEFQSATLGKAYVVVFEKDGVYWRVIAELTPEQHDALFALDILDENHDEKEKELVSPLTVTKIENLNEKKLSDDDMTALVGKTGAELFDSGWTTGMGYDLESMEFYLEYAPFMYTVTFEKQEQLENTDDFDEEAAVASLKVVSVSFSGLGNSATEIPEYSEEFADE
;
A
#
# COMPACT_ATOMS: atom_id res chain seq x y z
N MET A 1 -37.79 -29.85 -3.73
CA MET A 1 -37.57 -29.58 -2.31
C MET A 1 -36.30 -28.75 -2.21
N LYS A 2 -36.48 -27.51 -1.76
CA LYS A 2 -35.46 -26.46 -1.64
C LYS A 2 -34.64 -26.68 -0.37
N LYS A 3 -33.32 -26.54 -0.43
CA LYS A 3 -32.52 -26.24 0.77
C LYS A 3 -31.55 -25.09 0.42
N GLY A 4 -31.95 -23.90 0.83
CA GLY A 4 -31.10 -22.73 0.81
C GLY A 4 -30.02 -22.84 1.89
N PHE A 5 -28.81 -22.50 1.53
CA PHE A 5 -27.67 -22.37 2.44
C PHE A 5 -27.50 -20.88 2.72
N VAL A 6 -27.86 -20.48 3.93
CA VAL A 6 -27.64 -19.11 4.41
C VAL A 6 -26.24 -19.08 5.03
N CYS A 7 -25.33 -18.35 4.40
CA CYS A 7 -24.03 -18.06 4.96
C CYS A 7 -24.17 -16.83 5.88
N VAL A 8 -24.09 -17.04 7.19
CA VAL A 8 -24.10 -15.97 8.19
C VAL A 8 -22.67 -15.51 8.36
N LEU A 9 -22.38 -14.34 7.83
CA LEU A 9 -21.12 -13.64 8.04
C LEU A 9 -21.18 -12.93 9.40
N SER A 10 -20.40 -13.42 10.37
CA SER A 10 -20.34 -12.84 11.70
C SER A 10 -19.41 -11.63 11.69
N LEU A 11 -19.98 -10.44 11.65
CA LEU A 11 -19.30 -9.17 11.82
C LEU A 11 -19.05 -8.93 13.32
N LEU A 12 -17.82 -9.09 13.79
CA LEU A 12 -17.40 -8.74 15.15
C LEU A 12 -16.96 -7.27 15.17
N ILE A 13 -17.92 -6.41 15.53
CA ILE A 13 -17.63 -5.00 15.84
C ILE A 13 -17.18 -4.94 17.30
N VAL A 14 -15.89 -4.62 17.52
CA VAL A 14 -15.38 -4.28 18.85
C VAL A 14 -15.56 -2.77 19.07
N LEU A 15 -16.61 -2.38 19.78
CA LEU A 15 -16.77 -1.03 20.32
C LEU A 15 -15.89 -0.89 21.57
N SER A 16 -14.82 -0.12 21.50
CA SER A 16 -14.11 0.35 22.69
C SER A 16 -14.66 1.70 23.14
N LEU A 17 -15.38 1.67 24.27
CA LEU A 17 -15.89 2.83 24.99
C LEU A 17 -14.72 3.57 25.66
N PHE A 18 -14.46 4.81 25.24
CA PHE A 18 -13.67 5.74 26.02
C PHE A 18 -14.56 6.48 27.02
N ALA A 19 -14.34 6.17 28.31
CA ALA A 19 -14.90 6.94 29.41
C ALA A 19 -14.05 8.20 29.63
N ALA A 20 -14.70 9.35 29.50
CA ALA A 20 -14.12 10.63 29.86
C ALA A 20 -14.14 10.82 31.39
N CYS A 21 -13.03 11.25 31.96
CA CYS A 21 -13.07 11.93 33.27
C CYS A 21 -11.91 12.90 33.45
N GLY A 22 -12.24 14.18 33.64
CA GLY A 22 -11.58 15.01 34.63
C GLY A 22 -10.55 16.04 34.18
N LYS A 23 -10.99 17.28 34.13
CA LYS A 23 -10.24 18.55 34.14
C LYS A 23 -8.97 18.57 34.98
N LYS A 24 -7.90 19.15 34.41
CA LYS A 24 -7.16 20.27 35.06
C LYS A 24 -6.29 21.01 34.03
N GLU A 25 -6.54 22.30 33.93
CA GLU A 25 -5.68 23.24 33.24
C GLU A 25 -4.32 23.30 33.93
N SER A 26 -3.26 23.16 33.15
CA SER A 26 -1.99 23.82 33.43
C SER A 26 -1.31 24.12 32.08
N ASN A 27 -1.12 25.42 31.82
CA ASN A 27 -0.35 25.95 30.73
C ASN A 27 1.12 25.62 30.96
N ASP A 28 1.66 24.74 30.14
CA ASP A 28 3.07 24.70 29.81
C ASP A 28 3.18 24.41 28.31
N PRO A 29 3.95 25.18 27.53
CA PRO A 29 4.17 24.89 26.13
C PRO A 29 5.08 23.65 26.07
N ALA A 30 4.45 22.47 25.97
CA ALA A 30 5.18 21.24 25.70
C ALA A 30 5.86 21.40 24.34
N SER A 31 7.15 21.57 24.39
CA SER A 31 8.08 21.37 23.29
C SER A 31 7.77 20.00 22.67
N THR A 32 7.09 20.00 21.55
CA THR A 32 7.03 18.84 20.67
C THR A 32 8.46 18.65 20.14
N ASN A 33 9.22 17.81 20.82
CA ASN A 33 10.42 17.22 20.25
C ASN A 33 9.97 16.29 19.11
N ASN A 34 9.66 16.86 17.97
CA ASN A 34 9.78 16.17 16.70
C ASN A 34 11.27 15.98 16.47
N ALA A 35 11.85 14.95 17.05
CA ALA A 35 13.11 14.45 16.54
C ALA A 35 12.85 14.13 15.06
N PRO A 36 13.67 14.65 14.12
CA PRO A 36 13.52 14.28 12.73
C PRO A 36 13.58 12.75 12.67
N ALA A 37 12.58 12.12 12.04
CA ALA A 37 12.61 10.70 11.72
C ALA A 37 13.98 10.42 11.11
N SER A 38 14.66 9.38 11.57
CA SER A 38 15.97 9.03 11.03
C SER A 38 15.82 8.74 9.54
N ASP A 39 16.34 9.62 8.69
CA ASP A 39 16.28 9.48 7.21
C ASP A 39 17.09 8.27 6.71
N THR A 40 17.59 7.44 7.61
CA THR A 40 18.42 6.28 7.27
C THR A 40 17.92 5.02 7.97
N LEU A 41 17.62 4.01 7.17
CA LEU A 41 17.40 2.64 7.62
C LEU A 41 18.69 1.84 7.40
N SER A 42 19.12 1.06 8.39
CA SER A 42 20.27 0.18 8.26
C SER A 42 19.85 -1.23 8.67
N VAL A 43 19.78 -2.12 7.70
CA VAL A 43 19.52 -3.55 7.86
C VAL A 43 20.42 -4.31 6.90
N GLU A 44 20.90 -5.49 7.32
CA GLU A 44 21.80 -6.33 6.52
C GLU A 44 21.05 -7.50 5.87
N THR A 45 19.94 -7.92 6.49
CA THR A 45 19.13 -9.04 6.02
C THR A 45 17.64 -8.70 5.92
N ILE A 46 16.92 -9.47 5.11
CA ILE A 46 15.45 -9.36 5.05
C ILE A 46 14.84 -9.71 6.42
N GLY A 47 15.41 -10.66 7.15
CA GLY A 47 14.95 -11.00 8.51
C GLY A 47 15.01 -9.82 9.48
N GLU A 48 16.06 -8.98 9.41
CA GLU A 48 16.14 -7.74 10.17
C GLU A 48 15.09 -6.72 9.74
N ALA A 49 14.86 -6.57 8.43
CA ALA A 49 13.82 -5.69 7.91
C ALA A 49 12.42 -6.13 8.39
N LEU A 50 12.13 -7.43 8.31
CA LEU A 50 10.86 -8.00 8.80
C LEU A 50 10.68 -7.82 10.32
N ALA A 51 11.76 -7.82 11.10
CA ALA A 51 11.70 -7.56 12.54
C ALA A 51 11.42 -6.08 12.87
N LEU A 52 11.71 -5.16 11.94
CA LEU A 52 11.46 -3.74 12.12
C LEU A 52 10.06 -3.30 11.70
N LYS A 53 9.36 -4.13 10.88
CA LYS A 53 7.98 -3.83 10.54
C LYS A 53 7.15 -3.77 11.83
N GLY A 54 6.43 -2.65 12.04
CA GLY A 54 5.48 -2.49 13.12
C GLY A 54 4.15 -3.19 12.82
N GLU A 55 3.08 -2.69 13.43
CA GLU A 55 1.69 -3.02 13.08
C GLU A 55 1.19 -2.22 11.87
N GLY A 56 2.06 -1.40 11.24
CA GLY A 56 1.74 -0.57 10.09
C GLY A 56 1.60 -1.36 8.78
N GLU A 57 1.47 -0.64 7.70
CA GLU A 57 1.35 -1.22 6.36
C GLU A 57 2.58 -2.03 5.99
N PHE A 58 2.34 -3.17 5.38
CA PHE A 58 3.36 -4.11 4.96
C PHE A 58 2.96 -4.80 3.67
N GLN A 59 3.92 -4.90 2.76
CA GLN A 59 3.80 -5.69 1.54
C GLN A 59 5.11 -6.44 1.28
N SER A 60 5.04 -7.60 0.66
CA SER A 60 6.18 -8.33 0.15
C SER A 60 5.87 -8.97 -1.19
N ALA A 61 6.87 -9.15 -2.02
CA ALA A 61 6.75 -9.85 -3.28
C ALA A 61 8.07 -10.52 -3.67
N THR A 62 7.95 -11.67 -4.32
CA THR A 62 9.03 -12.29 -5.08
C THR A 62 8.91 -11.83 -6.51
N LEU A 63 9.88 -11.07 -6.98
CA LEU A 63 10.07 -10.73 -8.38
C LEU A 63 11.04 -11.73 -9.01
N GLY A 64 11.17 -11.77 -10.35
CA GLY A 64 12.05 -12.76 -11.00
C GLY A 64 13.46 -12.85 -10.39
N LYS A 65 14.10 -11.71 -10.12
CA LYS A 65 15.49 -11.63 -9.61
C LYS A 65 15.63 -11.04 -8.23
N ALA A 66 14.52 -10.78 -7.51
CA ALA A 66 14.58 -10.16 -6.20
C ALA A 66 13.43 -10.57 -5.28
N TYR A 67 13.66 -10.50 -3.98
CA TYR A 67 12.63 -10.44 -2.95
C TYR A 67 12.55 -9.01 -2.41
N VAL A 68 11.35 -8.47 -2.38
CA VAL A 68 11.08 -7.08 -2.02
C VAL A 68 10.17 -7.03 -0.80
N VAL A 69 10.52 -6.18 0.14
CA VAL A 69 9.71 -5.90 1.33
C VAL A 69 9.47 -4.40 1.40
N VAL A 70 8.22 -4.00 1.58
CA VAL A 70 7.84 -2.60 1.82
C VAL A 70 7.09 -2.50 3.13
N PHE A 71 7.49 -1.57 3.99
CA PHE A 71 6.84 -1.35 5.29
C PHE A 71 6.97 0.09 5.76
N GLU A 72 6.04 0.49 6.63
CA GLU A 72 6.13 1.75 7.35
C GLU A 72 6.89 1.55 8.67
N LYS A 73 7.79 2.49 8.97
CA LYS A 73 8.44 2.62 10.26
C LYS A 73 8.59 4.10 10.62
N ASP A 74 8.05 4.49 11.76
CA ASP A 74 8.14 5.84 12.30
C ASP A 74 7.66 6.94 11.32
N GLY A 75 6.62 6.65 10.52
CA GLY A 75 6.06 7.55 9.50
C GLY A 75 6.83 7.59 8.17
N VAL A 76 7.85 6.75 8.03
CA VAL A 76 8.65 6.61 6.80
C VAL A 76 8.37 5.26 6.15
N TYR A 77 8.08 5.28 4.85
CA TYR A 77 7.91 4.08 4.03
C TYR A 77 9.26 3.66 3.45
N TRP A 78 9.63 2.43 3.74
CA TRP A 78 10.88 1.84 3.31
C TRP A 78 10.63 0.69 2.35
N ARG A 79 11.40 0.64 1.27
CA ARG A 79 11.50 -0.52 0.39
C ARG A 79 12.88 -1.13 0.56
N VAL A 80 12.91 -2.41 0.89
CA VAL A 80 14.13 -3.20 1.11
C VAL A 80 14.16 -4.33 0.11
N ILE A 81 15.28 -4.48 -0.59
CA ILE A 81 15.44 -5.39 -1.72
C ILE A 81 16.61 -6.33 -1.43
N ALA A 82 16.40 -7.61 -1.69
CA ALA A 82 17.43 -8.63 -1.73
C ALA A 82 17.42 -9.32 -3.09
N GLU A 83 18.54 -9.34 -3.79
CA GLU A 83 18.67 -10.09 -5.03
C GLU A 83 18.67 -11.61 -4.75
N LEU A 84 17.99 -12.37 -5.60
CA LEU A 84 17.86 -13.81 -5.50
C LEU A 84 18.83 -14.50 -6.46
N THR A 85 19.36 -15.65 -6.02
CA THR A 85 19.90 -16.64 -6.94
C THR A 85 18.77 -17.45 -7.58
N PRO A 86 19.00 -18.12 -8.75
CA PRO A 86 17.99 -19.01 -9.33
C PRO A 86 17.44 -20.04 -8.34
N GLU A 87 18.31 -20.65 -7.53
CA GLU A 87 17.92 -21.66 -6.55
C GLU A 87 17.03 -21.08 -5.42
N GLN A 88 17.28 -19.82 -5.00
CA GLN A 88 16.47 -19.14 -4.00
C GLN A 88 15.10 -18.79 -4.56
N HIS A 89 15.07 -18.28 -5.80
CA HIS A 89 13.84 -18.02 -6.53
C HIS A 89 12.98 -19.28 -6.66
N ASP A 90 13.56 -20.39 -7.16
CA ASP A 90 12.86 -21.65 -7.35
C ASP A 90 12.33 -22.21 -6.02
N ALA A 91 13.08 -22.05 -4.92
CA ALA A 91 12.65 -22.48 -3.59
C ALA A 91 11.43 -21.67 -3.11
N LEU A 92 11.39 -20.36 -3.37
CA LEU A 92 10.25 -19.51 -3.02
C LEU A 92 9.02 -19.83 -3.87
N PHE A 93 9.20 -20.00 -5.19
CA PHE A 93 8.10 -20.36 -6.10
C PHE A 93 7.54 -21.77 -5.88
N ALA A 94 8.34 -22.66 -5.29
CA ALA A 94 7.89 -24.01 -4.94
C ALA A 94 7.04 -24.07 -3.66
N LEU A 95 6.91 -22.95 -2.93
CA LEU A 95 6.05 -22.90 -1.75
C LEU A 95 4.58 -23.03 -2.15
N ASP A 96 3.87 -23.94 -1.50
CA ASP A 96 2.42 -24.07 -1.69
C ASP A 96 1.70 -22.97 -0.88
N ILE A 97 1.06 -22.05 -1.57
CA ILE A 97 0.29 -20.95 -0.96
C ILE A 97 -0.90 -21.44 -0.11
N LEU A 98 -1.34 -22.69 -0.33
CA LEU A 98 -2.42 -23.30 0.44
C LEU A 98 -1.90 -24.08 1.67
N ASP A 99 -0.59 -24.17 1.87
CA ASP A 99 -0.01 -24.78 3.06
C ASP A 99 -0.27 -23.89 4.28
N GLU A 100 -0.81 -24.46 5.35
CA GLU A 100 -1.09 -23.75 6.61
C GLU A 100 0.17 -23.13 7.26
N ASN A 101 1.36 -23.61 6.89
CA ASN A 101 2.64 -23.10 7.35
C ASN A 101 3.37 -22.29 6.26
N HIS A 102 2.69 -21.83 5.23
CA HIS A 102 3.28 -21.08 4.11
C HIS A 102 4.13 -19.91 4.61
N ASP A 103 3.54 -19.04 5.43
CA ASP A 103 4.20 -17.82 5.93
C ASP A 103 5.45 -18.13 6.77
N GLU A 104 5.44 -19.20 7.55
CA GLU A 104 6.60 -19.62 8.33
C GLU A 104 7.73 -20.11 7.42
N LYS A 105 7.39 -20.91 6.42
CA LYS A 105 8.35 -21.44 5.43
C LYS A 105 8.94 -20.33 4.57
N GLU A 106 8.10 -19.41 4.09
CA GLU A 106 8.55 -18.23 3.36
C GLU A 106 9.53 -17.44 4.22
N LYS A 107 9.16 -17.12 5.46
CA LYS A 107 10.00 -16.38 6.39
C LYS A 107 11.34 -17.08 6.65
N GLU A 108 11.37 -18.40 6.76
CA GLU A 108 12.63 -19.16 6.91
C GLU A 108 13.53 -18.99 5.70
N LEU A 109 12.98 -19.01 4.49
CA LEU A 109 13.73 -18.85 3.24
C LEU A 109 14.24 -17.42 3.05
N VAL A 110 13.41 -16.40 3.34
CA VAL A 110 13.76 -15.02 3.06
C VAL A 110 14.59 -14.35 4.15
N SER A 111 14.47 -14.78 5.42
CA SER A 111 15.18 -14.14 6.54
C SER A 111 16.70 -14.05 6.37
N PRO A 112 17.41 -15.06 5.81
CA PRO A 112 18.85 -14.98 5.60
C PRO A 112 19.26 -14.20 4.34
N LEU A 113 18.33 -13.76 3.49
CA LEU A 113 18.66 -13.02 2.28
C LEU A 113 19.37 -11.70 2.61
N THR A 114 20.49 -11.47 1.94
CA THR A 114 21.28 -10.26 2.12
C THR A 114 20.62 -9.08 1.40
N VAL A 115 20.43 -7.97 2.11
CA VAL A 115 19.90 -6.75 1.54
C VAL A 115 20.91 -6.13 0.58
N THR A 116 20.47 -5.84 -0.64
CA THR A 116 21.27 -5.22 -1.69
C THR A 116 20.94 -3.75 -1.89
N LYS A 117 19.68 -3.34 -1.58
CA LYS A 117 19.23 -1.96 -1.75
C LYS A 117 18.19 -1.60 -0.70
N ILE A 118 18.23 -0.35 -0.24
CA ILE A 118 17.23 0.25 0.64
C ILE A 118 16.80 1.57 0.03
N GLU A 119 15.50 1.80 -0.10
CA GLU A 119 14.92 3.03 -0.63
C GLU A 119 13.97 3.67 0.38
N ASN A 120 14.10 4.99 0.58
CA ASN A 120 13.09 5.80 1.25
C ASN A 120 12.03 6.19 0.23
N LEU A 121 10.82 5.68 0.37
CA LEU A 121 9.73 5.96 -0.57
C LEU A 121 9.05 7.30 -0.33
N ASN A 122 9.22 7.93 0.85
CA ASN A 122 8.53 9.18 1.18
C ASN A 122 8.87 10.32 0.21
N GLU A 123 10.02 10.26 -0.47
CA GLU A 123 10.38 11.23 -1.51
C GLU A 123 9.41 11.20 -2.72
N LYS A 124 8.70 10.10 -2.91
CA LYS A 124 7.70 9.91 -3.96
C LYS A 124 6.27 10.18 -3.49
N LYS A 125 6.08 10.38 -2.18
CA LYS A 125 4.78 10.68 -1.58
C LYS A 125 4.41 12.12 -1.87
N LEU A 126 3.19 12.34 -2.38
CA LEU A 126 2.68 13.69 -2.59
C LEU A 126 2.54 14.44 -1.26
N SER A 127 2.99 15.67 -1.23
CA SER A 127 2.75 16.61 -0.12
C SER A 127 1.28 17.08 -0.12
N ASP A 128 0.85 17.68 0.97
CA ASP A 128 -0.49 18.29 1.06
C ASP A 128 -0.69 19.37 0.01
N ASP A 129 0.36 20.13 -0.33
CA ASP A 129 0.34 21.14 -1.39
C ASP A 129 0.19 20.50 -2.77
N ASP A 130 0.91 19.38 -3.04
CA ASP A 130 0.78 18.65 -4.30
C ASP A 130 -0.64 18.09 -4.45
N MET A 131 -1.20 17.47 -3.41
CA MET A 131 -2.57 16.96 -3.42
C MET A 131 -3.58 18.08 -3.63
N THR A 132 -3.39 19.23 -2.99
CA THR A 132 -4.25 20.41 -3.18
C THR A 132 -4.19 20.95 -4.62
N ALA A 133 -3.01 20.91 -5.25
CA ALA A 133 -2.84 21.36 -6.64
C ALA A 133 -3.55 20.46 -7.68
N LEU A 134 -3.98 19.27 -7.28
CA LEU A 134 -4.77 18.37 -8.14
C LEU A 134 -6.27 18.73 -8.16
N VAL A 135 -6.77 19.46 -7.17
CA VAL A 135 -8.18 19.88 -7.10
C VAL A 135 -8.55 20.73 -8.30
N GLY A 136 -9.63 20.36 -8.96
CA GLY A 136 -10.13 20.98 -10.20
C GLY A 136 -9.54 20.43 -11.50
N LYS A 137 -8.51 19.58 -11.45
CA LYS A 137 -8.08 18.79 -12.61
C LYS A 137 -9.12 17.73 -12.94
N THR A 138 -9.11 17.25 -14.17
CA THR A 138 -9.99 16.15 -14.61
C THR A 138 -9.32 14.79 -14.37
N GLY A 139 -10.11 13.72 -14.36
CA GLY A 139 -9.57 12.36 -14.30
C GLY A 139 -8.58 12.07 -15.44
N ALA A 140 -8.91 12.49 -16.67
CA ALA A 140 -8.00 12.33 -17.80
C ALA A 140 -6.64 13.00 -17.57
N GLU A 141 -6.61 14.23 -16.98
CA GLU A 141 -5.34 14.90 -16.63
C GLU A 141 -4.54 14.15 -15.56
N LEU A 142 -5.20 13.44 -14.65
CA LEU A 142 -4.51 12.57 -13.69
C LEU A 142 -3.87 11.38 -14.41
N PHE A 143 -4.64 10.64 -15.21
CA PHE A 143 -4.13 9.46 -15.94
C PHE A 143 -3.01 9.83 -16.91
N ASP A 144 -3.13 10.95 -17.64
CA ASP A 144 -2.08 11.48 -18.50
C ASP A 144 -0.79 11.83 -17.72
N SER A 145 -0.90 12.12 -16.42
CA SER A 145 0.24 12.41 -15.55
C SER A 145 0.80 11.19 -14.80
N GLY A 146 0.33 9.99 -15.14
CA GLY A 146 0.89 8.72 -14.66
C GLY A 146 0.14 8.10 -13.47
N TRP A 147 -1.08 8.58 -13.18
CA TRP A 147 -1.97 7.90 -12.26
C TRP A 147 -2.58 6.67 -12.93
N THR A 148 -2.90 5.66 -12.12
CA THR A 148 -3.56 4.44 -12.57
C THR A 148 -4.72 4.10 -11.63
N THR A 149 -5.66 3.27 -12.10
CA THR A 149 -6.71 2.73 -11.25
C THR A 149 -6.11 1.80 -10.20
N GLY A 150 -6.62 1.90 -8.98
CA GLY A 150 -6.17 1.10 -7.84
C GLY A 150 -7.15 -0.01 -7.47
N MET A 151 -7.46 -0.14 -6.17
CA MET A 151 -8.22 -1.27 -5.64
C MET A 151 -9.73 -1.06 -5.56
N GLY A 152 -10.32 -0.17 -6.34
CA GLY A 152 -11.76 -0.02 -6.41
C GLY A 152 -12.26 1.40 -6.23
N TYR A 153 -13.58 1.51 -6.05
CA TYR A 153 -14.28 2.78 -6.02
C TYR A 153 -15.56 2.68 -5.19
N ASP A 154 -16.08 3.84 -4.77
CA ASP A 154 -17.41 4.02 -4.22
C ASP A 154 -18.17 5.08 -5.04
N LEU A 155 -19.16 4.65 -5.81
CA LEU A 155 -19.95 5.56 -6.66
C LEU A 155 -20.92 6.43 -5.85
N GLU A 156 -21.29 6.07 -4.62
CA GLU A 156 -22.18 6.88 -3.78
C GLU A 156 -21.45 8.14 -3.28
N SER A 157 -20.21 7.98 -2.85
CA SER A 157 -19.35 9.08 -2.40
C SER A 157 -18.51 9.68 -3.54
N MET A 158 -18.46 9.04 -4.71
CA MET A 158 -17.57 9.37 -5.84
C MET A 158 -16.11 9.31 -5.47
N GLU A 159 -15.75 8.36 -4.62
CA GLU A 159 -14.38 8.06 -4.21
C GLU A 159 -13.79 6.94 -5.05
N PHE A 160 -12.62 7.20 -5.60
CA PHE A 160 -11.84 6.25 -6.39
C PHE A 160 -10.46 6.09 -5.75
N TYR A 161 -10.03 4.84 -5.61
CA TYR A 161 -8.69 4.54 -5.12
C TYR A 161 -7.75 4.51 -6.31
N LEU A 162 -7.03 5.62 -6.51
CA LEU A 162 -6.08 5.77 -7.61
C LEU A 162 -4.66 5.64 -7.09
N GLU A 163 -3.81 5.08 -7.90
CA GLU A 163 -2.40 4.90 -7.58
C GLU A 163 -1.53 5.92 -8.33
N TYR A 164 -0.68 6.61 -7.58
CA TYR A 164 0.47 7.34 -8.09
C TYR A 164 1.71 6.70 -7.47
N ALA A 165 2.29 5.79 -8.23
CA ALA A 165 3.27 4.82 -7.74
C ALA A 165 4.40 5.44 -6.91
N PRO A 166 4.70 4.88 -5.75
CA PRO A 166 4.23 3.58 -5.19
C PRO A 166 3.08 3.68 -4.18
N PHE A 167 2.32 4.76 -4.20
CA PHE A 167 1.31 5.06 -3.19
C PHE A 167 -0.12 5.10 -3.74
N MET A 168 -1.06 4.73 -2.89
CA MET A 168 -2.49 4.81 -3.12
C MET A 168 -3.05 6.10 -2.54
N TYR A 169 -4.00 6.70 -3.24
CA TYR A 169 -4.73 7.89 -2.82
C TYR A 169 -6.21 7.70 -3.03
N THR A 170 -7.02 8.20 -2.10
CA THR A 170 -8.46 8.37 -2.32
C THR A 170 -8.68 9.69 -3.05
N VAL A 171 -9.20 9.61 -4.26
CA VAL A 171 -9.55 10.77 -5.09
C VAL A 171 -11.06 10.88 -5.17
N THR A 172 -11.61 11.97 -4.66
CA THR A 172 -13.05 12.24 -4.77
C THR A 172 -13.29 13.11 -5.99
N PHE A 173 -14.20 12.68 -6.86
CA PHE A 173 -14.62 13.45 -8.02
C PHE A 173 -15.95 14.16 -7.80
N GLU A 174 -16.23 15.15 -8.65
CA GLU A 174 -17.54 15.81 -8.63
C GLU A 174 -18.67 14.80 -8.92
N LYS A 175 -19.81 14.99 -8.25
CA LYS A 175 -20.92 14.02 -8.30
C LYS A 175 -21.56 14.00 -9.69
N GLN A 176 -21.78 12.80 -10.22
CA GLN A 176 -22.49 12.55 -11.47
C GLN A 176 -23.70 11.64 -11.22
N GLU A 177 -24.88 12.06 -11.65
CA GLU A 177 -26.15 11.37 -11.36
C GLU A 177 -26.39 10.07 -12.18
N GLN A 178 -25.51 9.73 -13.14
CA GLN A 178 -25.75 8.65 -14.10
C GLN A 178 -24.67 7.57 -14.16
N LEU A 179 -23.77 7.51 -13.18
CA LEU A 179 -22.82 6.40 -13.12
C LEU A 179 -23.51 5.19 -12.50
N GLU A 180 -23.63 4.12 -13.29
CA GLU A 180 -24.16 2.84 -12.83
C GLU A 180 -23.01 1.82 -12.75
N ASN A 181 -22.99 1.07 -11.65
CA ASN A 181 -22.05 -0.04 -11.52
C ASN A 181 -22.53 -1.22 -12.37
N THR A 182 -21.82 -1.50 -13.46
CA THR A 182 -22.09 -2.62 -14.36
C THR A 182 -20.90 -3.57 -14.36
N ASP A 183 -21.08 -4.81 -14.83
CA ASP A 183 -19.98 -5.79 -14.91
C ASP A 183 -18.82 -5.33 -15.81
N ASP A 184 -19.08 -4.39 -16.74
CA ASP A 184 -18.09 -3.80 -17.65
C ASP A 184 -17.74 -2.35 -17.28
N PHE A 185 -17.82 -1.98 -15.99
CA PHE A 185 -17.52 -0.61 -15.53
C PHE A 185 -16.04 -0.27 -15.75
N ASP A 186 -15.80 0.72 -16.60
CA ASP A 186 -14.47 1.28 -16.87
C ASP A 186 -14.26 2.52 -15.98
N GLU A 187 -13.47 2.33 -14.92
CA GLU A 187 -13.21 3.38 -13.92
C GLU A 187 -12.54 4.61 -14.55
N GLU A 188 -11.56 4.41 -15.44
CA GLU A 188 -10.83 5.50 -16.08
C GLU A 188 -11.76 6.31 -16.99
N ALA A 189 -12.53 5.63 -17.85
CA ALA A 189 -13.49 6.31 -18.72
C ALA A 189 -14.59 7.02 -17.93
N ALA A 190 -15.03 6.45 -16.81
CA ALA A 190 -16.08 6.99 -15.97
C ALA A 190 -15.70 8.35 -15.36
N VAL A 191 -14.45 8.55 -14.95
CA VAL A 191 -14.00 9.78 -14.31
C VAL A 191 -13.22 10.72 -15.22
N ALA A 192 -12.94 10.31 -16.48
CA ALA A 192 -12.08 11.08 -17.40
C ALA A 192 -12.46 12.56 -17.53
N SER A 193 -13.76 12.87 -17.58
CA SER A 193 -14.26 14.25 -17.70
C SER A 193 -14.60 14.92 -16.37
N LEU A 194 -14.61 14.18 -15.26
CA LEU A 194 -15.00 14.69 -13.95
C LEU A 194 -13.86 15.43 -13.30
N LYS A 195 -14.18 16.46 -12.52
CA LYS A 195 -13.18 17.22 -11.78
C LYS A 195 -12.93 16.63 -10.41
N VAL A 196 -11.66 16.63 -10.03
CA VAL A 196 -11.20 16.28 -8.69
C VAL A 196 -11.72 17.32 -7.68
N VAL A 197 -12.36 16.85 -6.63
CA VAL A 197 -12.86 17.65 -5.50
C VAL A 197 -11.87 17.59 -4.34
N SER A 198 -11.32 16.41 -4.06
CA SER A 198 -10.32 16.23 -3.01
C SER A 198 -9.40 15.05 -3.34
N VAL A 199 -8.19 15.09 -2.77
CA VAL A 199 -7.23 13.99 -2.79
C VAL A 199 -6.73 13.80 -1.36
N SER A 200 -6.67 12.57 -0.91
CA SER A 200 -6.08 12.20 0.38
C SER A 200 -5.21 10.95 0.25
N PHE A 201 -4.16 10.90 1.03
CA PHE A 201 -3.28 9.74 1.09
C PHE A 201 -3.99 8.54 1.73
N SER A 202 -3.88 7.35 1.12
CA SER A 202 -4.55 6.13 1.57
C SER A 202 -3.60 5.01 1.96
N GLY A 203 -2.32 5.09 1.57
CA GLY A 203 -1.35 4.08 1.95
C GLY A 203 -0.45 3.60 0.82
N LEU A 204 0.04 2.35 0.91
CA LEU A 204 0.84 1.72 -0.13
C LEU A 204 -0.04 1.30 -1.32
N GLY A 205 0.42 1.60 -2.52
CA GLY A 205 -0.19 1.12 -3.76
C GLY A 205 0.19 -0.33 -4.08
N ASN A 206 -0.49 -0.93 -5.04
CA ASN A 206 -0.19 -2.29 -5.51
C ASN A 206 1.23 -2.39 -6.11
N SER A 207 1.69 -1.31 -6.76
CA SER A 207 3.03 -1.23 -7.34
C SER A 207 4.14 -0.95 -6.32
N ALA A 208 3.83 -0.86 -5.02
CA ALA A 208 4.84 -0.56 -4.01
C ALA A 208 6.00 -1.57 -3.99
N THR A 209 5.72 -2.83 -4.32
CA THR A 209 6.74 -3.87 -4.46
C THR A 209 7.25 -4.04 -5.89
N GLU A 210 6.64 -3.41 -6.89
CA GLU A 210 7.02 -3.55 -8.29
C GLU A 210 8.30 -2.79 -8.60
N ILE A 211 9.28 -3.48 -9.19
CA ILE A 211 10.55 -2.92 -9.61
C ILE A 211 10.87 -3.49 -10.99
N PRO A 212 10.66 -2.75 -12.07
CA PRO A 212 10.81 -3.26 -13.44
C PRO A 212 12.16 -3.92 -13.73
N GLU A 213 13.23 -3.41 -13.14
CA GLU A 213 14.60 -3.93 -13.32
C GLU A 213 14.81 -5.34 -12.78
N TYR A 214 13.94 -5.79 -11.84
CA TYR A 214 13.98 -7.12 -11.22
C TYR A 214 12.86 -8.05 -11.69
N SER A 215 11.92 -7.55 -12.50
CA SER A 215 10.75 -8.34 -12.97
C SER A 215 11.10 -9.30 -14.11
N GLU A 216 12.31 -9.23 -14.68
CA GLU A 216 12.77 -10.16 -15.69
C GLU A 216 13.06 -11.53 -15.05
N GLU A 217 12.57 -12.59 -15.67
CA GLU A 217 12.90 -13.96 -15.27
C GLU A 217 14.39 -14.26 -15.49
N PHE A 218 14.92 -15.25 -14.75
CA PHE A 218 16.24 -15.77 -15.06
C PHE A 218 16.21 -16.36 -16.47
N ALA A 219 17.18 -15.98 -17.31
CA ALA A 219 17.33 -16.62 -18.60
C ALA A 219 17.71 -18.09 -18.36
N ASP A 220 16.98 -19.00 -19.01
CA ASP A 220 17.37 -20.41 -19.04
C ASP A 220 18.76 -20.52 -19.68
N GLU A 221 19.81 -20.87 -18.92
CA GLU A 221 21.15 -21.17 -19.41
C GLU A 221 21.27 -22.60 -19.95
#